data_4ecdee6642ed871d24c16b6b99f821c5
#
_entry.id   4ecdee6642ed871d24c16b6b99f821c5
#
_cell.length_a   1.000
_cell.length_b   1.000
_cell.length_c   1.000
_cell.angle_alpha   90.00
_cell.angle_beta   90.00
_cell.angle_gamma   90.00
#
_symmetry.space_group_name_H-M   'P 1'
#
loop_
_entity.id
_entity.type
_entity.pdbx_description
1 polymer ?
#
loop_
_entity_poly.entity_id
_entity_poly.type
_entity_poly.pdbx_seq_one_letter_code
_entity_poly.pdbx_strand_id
1 'polypeptide(L)'
;MSNQKHLSLEDRNYIEQALSQNMSFKEIAKFLCKDPTTISKEIKKHKIRKEPNTFNNTSGNICTKRFLCEKKNVCGLNCTKKCARCNKCNKFCSDFEEEICPALKTAPYVCNPCKNKSSCRLVKFYYHAMPSYKQYKNLLSTSRQGPNISDEDLTDLDNLVSPALKDGQSLTHIFDTQEIPCCKTTLYNYVSSNLLTARNIDIPRKVRMSSRKSKRSTPKDSAIRKGRTYLDFQNYLL
;
A
#
# COMPACT_ATOMS: atom_id res chain seq x y z
N MET A 1 10.69 -13.38 24.72
CA MET A 1 10.62 -13.28 23.23
C MET A 1 9.80 -12.08 22.88
N SER A 2 10.38 -11.08 22.20
CA SER A 2 9.64 -9.88 21.81
C SER A 2 8.61 -10.24 20.73
N ASN A 3 7.36 -9.98 21.05
CA ASN A 3 6.23 -10.23 20.15
C ASN A 3 6.32 -9.23 18.97
N GLN A 4 6.98 -9.62 17.86
CA GLN A 4 7.22 -8.77 16.69
C GLN A 4 5.96 -8.54 15.85
N LYS A 5 4.78 -8.48 16.47
CA LYS A 5 3.54 -8.15 15.76
C LYS A 5 3.57 -6.70 15.29
N HIS A 6 3.05 -6.50 14.10
CA HIS A 6 2.81 -5.14 13.57
C HIS A 6 1.84 -4.37 14.48
N LEU A 7 1.89 -3.04 14.42
CA LEU A 7 0.99 -2.20 15.18
C LEU A 7 -0.46 -2.46 14.78
N SER A 8 -1.30 -2.76 15.75
CA SER A 8 -2.75 -2.91 15.60
C SER A 8 -3.45 -1.55 15.43
N LEU A 9 -4.76 -1.54 15.21
CA LEU A 9 -5.55 -0.31 15.27
C LEU A 9 -5.59 0.25 16.68
N GLU A 10 -5.66 -0.60 17.69
CA GLU A 10 -5.68 -0.21 19.12
C GLU A 10 -4.37 0.47 19.51
N ASP A 11 -3.22 -0.10 19.09
CA ASP A 11 -1.91 0.51 19.31
C ASP A 11 -1.84 1.91 18.67
N ARG A 12 -2.38 2.07 17.47
CA ARG A 12 -2.42 3.36 16.77
C ARG A 12 -3.33 4.38 17.45
N ASN A 13 -4.48 3.95 17.95
CA ASN A 13 -5.37 4.80 18.75
C ASN A 13 -4.67 5.30 20.01
N TYR A 14 -3.96 4.41 20.70
CA TYR A 14 -3.16 4.81 21.84
C TYR A 14 -2.06 5.81 21.48
N ILE A 15 -1.33 5.59 20.37
CA ILE A 15 -0.31 6.52 19.88
C ILE A 15 -0.94 7.91 19.64
N GLU A 16 -2.09 8.00 18.95
CA GLU A 16 -2.77 9.26 18.66
C GLU A 16 -3.15 10.00 19.95
N GLN A 17 -3.72 9.28 20.92
CA GLN A 17 -4.11 9.83 22.22
C GLN A 17 -2.89 10.30 23.01
N ALA A 18 -1.85 9.49 23.10
CA ALA A 18 -0.62 9.79 23.83
C ALA A 18 0.12 10.99 23.22
N LEU A 19 0.14 11.12 21.89
CA LEU A 19 0.67 12.30 21.19
C LEU A 19 -0.11 13.57 21.56
N SER A 20 -1.43 13.48 21.68
CA SER A 20 -2.27 14.62 22.09
C SER A 20 -2.00 15.04 23.53
N GLN A 21 -1.55 14.12 24.36
CA GLN A 21 -1.12 14.35 25.76
C GLN A 21 0.34 14.76 25.88
N ASN A 22 1.06 14.92 24.73
CA ASN A 22 2.48 15.28 24.68
C ASN A 22 3.41 14.25 25.34
N MET A 23 3.04 12.97 25.33
CA MET A 23 3.90 11.90 25.82
C MET A 23 5.11 11.67 24.92
N SER A 24 6.24 11.31 25.50
CA SER A 24 7.46 11.01 24.76
C SER A 24 7.37 9.66 24.05
N PHE A 25 8.13 9.50 22.97
CA PHE A 25 8.19 8.20 22.25
C PHE A 25 8.68 7.04 23.12
N LYS A 26 9.51 7.32 24.12
CA LYS A 26 9.97 6.32 25.08
C LYS A 26 8.83 5.81 25.96
N GLU A 27 7.99 6.71 26.47
CA GLU A 27 6.82 6.36 27.28
C GLU A 27 5.78 5.57 26.46
N ILE A 28 5.46 6.05 25.25
CA ILE A 28 4.55 5.36 24.34
C ILE A 28 5.06 3.95 24.02
N ALA A 29 6.33 3.83 23.70
CA ALA A 29 6.97 2.57 23.35
C ALA A 29 6.98 1.58 24.54
N LYS A 30 7.24 2.09 25.74
CA LYS A 30 7.20 1.29 26.97
C LYS A 30 5.82 0.69 27.21
N PHE A 31 4.76 1.48 27.03
CA PHE A 31 3.39 1.01 27.19
C PHE A 31 3.00 -0.05 26.16
N LEU A 32 3.38 0.16 24.91
CA LEU A 32 3.07 -0.76 23.80
C LEU A 32 4.03 -1.97 23.71
N CYS A 33 5.02 -2.06 24.61
CA CYS A 33 6.09 -3.08 24.53
C CYS A 33 6.77 -3.10 23.14
N LYS A 34 7.05 -1.92 22.58
CA LYS A 34 7.69 -1.70 21.28
C LYS A 34 8.94 -0.85 21.44
N ASP A 35 9.77 -0.84 20.39
CA ASP A 35 10.93 0.05 20.36
C ASP A 35 10.50 1.50 20.02
N PRO A 36 11.09 2.54 20.66
CA PRO A 36 10.80 3.94 20.36
C PRO A 36 11.04 4.33 18.87
N THR A 37 11.98 3.67 18.21
CA THR A 37 12.22 3.89 16.77
C THR A 37 11.06 3.41 15.91
N THR A 38 10.34 2.36 16.33
CA THR A 38 9.13 1.88 15.67
C THR A 38 8.03 2.94 15.71
N ILE A 39 7.82 3.57 16.87
CA ILE A 39 6.85 4.66 17.03
C ILE A 39 7.24 5.85 16.15
N SER A 40 8.51 6.24 16.17
CA SER A 40 9.03 7.33 15.34
C SER A 40 8.82 7.06 13.84
N LYS A 41 9.13 5.85 13.37
CA LYS A 41 8.94 5.43 11.98
C LYS A 41 7.46 5.43 11.58
N GLU A 42 6.59 4.91 12.43
CA GLU A 42 5.14 4.88 12.20
C GLU A 42 4.60 6.30 12.01
N ILE A 43 4.93 7.23 12.93
CA ILE A 43 4.47 8.62 12.86
C ILE A 43 5.02 9.34 11.62
N LYS A 44 6.31 9.20 11.33
CA LYS A 44 6.93 9.83 10.14
C LYS A 44 6.31 9.32 8.84
N LYS A 45 6.01 8.01 8.76
CA LYS A 45 5.46 7.36 7.56
C LYS A 45 4.00 7.73 7.32
N HIS A 46 3.22 7.85 8.38
CA HIS A 46 1.77 7.98 8.31
C HIS A 46 1.23 9.37 8.71
N LYS A 47 2.12 10.38 8.87
CA LYS A 47 1.68 11.75 9.11
C LYS A 47 0.92 12.30 7.91
N ILE A 48 -0.19 12.94 8.16
CA ILE A 48 -1.09 13.51 7.15
C ILE A 48 -0.88 15.02 7.11
N ARG A 49 -0.62 15.52 5.91
CA ARG A 49 -0.49 16.96 5.64
C ARG A 49 -1.88 17.59 5.64
N LYS A 50 -2.01 18.68 6.37
CA LYS A 50 -3.21 19.53 6.39
C LYS A 50 -2.83 20.95 6.01
N GLU A 51 -3.41 21.41 4.92
CA GLU A 51 -3.22 22.79 4.47
C GLU A 51 -3.78 23.79 5.50
N PRO A 52 -3.21 24.99 5.59
CA PRO A 52 -3.74 26.04 6.47
C PRO A 52 -5.20 26.33 6.10
N ASN A 53 -6.05 26.53 7.10
CA ASN A 53 -7.47 26.85 6.87
C ASN A 53 -7.58 28.19 6.12
N THR A 54 -8.22 28.14 4.96
CA THR A 54 -8.49 29.32 4.12
C THR A 54 -9.78 30.07 4.51
N PHE A 55 -10.46 29.61 5.56
CA PHE A 55 -11.82 30.05 5.89
C PHE A 55 -11.96 31.55 6.17
N ASN A 56 -10.90 32.24 6.56
CA ASN A 56 -10.93 33.67 6.85
C ASN A 56 -10.07 34.52 5.91
N ASN A 57 -9.75 34.09 4.70
CA ASN A 57 -8.88 34.83 3.75
C ASN A 57 -7.52 35.29 4.32
N THR A 58 -7.16 34.86 5.51
CA THR A 58 -5.96 35.27 6.25
C THR A 58 -4.83 34.24 6.19
N SER A 59 -5.03 33.09 5.52
CA SER A 59 -3.93 32.20 5.20
C SER A 59 -3.02 32.89 4.19
N GLY A 60 -2.05 33.63 4.75
CA GLY A 60 -1.08 34.33 3.97
C GLY A 60 -0.18 33.41 3.16
N ASN A 61 0.67 34.00 2.39
CA ASN A 61 1.76 33.32 1.72
C ASN A 61 2.64 32.60 2.76
N ILE A 62 2.86 31.31 2.58
CA ILE A 62 3.73 30.47 3.43
C ILE A 62 5.17 30.36 2.89
N CYS A 63 5.55 31.25 1.96
CA CYS A 63 6.90 31.29 1.43
C CYS A 63 7.88 31.84 2.50
N THR A 64 9.06 31.23 2.60
CA THR A 64 10.13 31.68 3.47
C THR A 64 10.55 33.12 3.13
N LYS A 65 10.54 33.50 1.85
CA LYS A 65 10.95 34.79 1.30
C LYS A 65 9.85 35.86 1.30
N ARG A 66 8.66 35.57 1.85
CA ARG A 66 7.46 36.41 1.74
C ARG A 66 7.65 37.86 2.18
N PHE A 67 8.48 38.12 3.17
CA PHE A 67 8.71 39.47 3.70
C PHE A 67 9.70 40.30 2.85
N LEU A 68 10.58 39.60 2.13
CA LEU A 68 11.62 40.24 1.29
C LEU A 68 11.18 40.23 -0.19
N CYS A 69 10.06 39.62 -0.53
CA CYS A 69 9.63 39.46 -1.90
C CYS A 69 8.98 40.73 -2.43
N GLU A 70 9.57 41.31 -3.46
CA GLU A 70 9.07 42.49 -4.18
C GLU A 70 8.25 42.16 -5.42
N LYS A 71 8.13 40.87 -5.75
CA LYS A 71 7.39 40.39 -6.93
C LYS A 71 5.93 40.81 -6.87
N LYS A 72 5.41 41.22 -8.02
CA LYS A 72 3.99 41.59 -8.24
C LYS A 72 3.42 40.75 -9.37
N ASN A 73 2.11 40.58 -9.37
CA ASN A 73 1.35 39.92 -10.46
C ASN A 73 1.76 38.47 -10.80
N VAL A 74 2.43 37.77 -9.88
CA VAL A 74 2.86 36.35 -10.10
C VAL A 74 1.69 35.41 -10.35
N CYS A 75 0.52 35.71 -9.79
CA CYS A 75 -0.69 34.86 -9.93
C CYS A 75 -1.67 35.37 -10.99
N GLY A 76 -1.27 36.37 -11.81
CA GLY A 76 -2.09 36.94 -12.90
C GLY A 76 -1.98 38.44 -12.98
N LEU A 77 -2.20 39.01 -14.18
CA LEU A 77 -2.04 40.43 -14.51
C LEU A 77 -2.87 41.39 -13.67
N ASN A 78 -3.98 40.93 -13.08
CA ASN A 78 -4.91 41.75 -12.29
C ASN A 78 -4.74 41.59 -10.77
N CYS A 79 -3.62 41.08 -10.30
CA CYS A 79 -3.37 40.90 -8.86
C CYS A 79 -2.88 42.17 -8.22
N THR A 80 -3.72 42.86 -7.47
CA THR A 80 -3.38 44.09 -6.71
C THR A 80 -2.74 43.80 -5.35
N LYS A 81 -2.71 42.56 -4.90
CA LYS A 81 -2.20 42.17 -3.59
C LYS A 81 -0.68 42.02 -3.61
N LYS A 82 0.01 42.51 -2.55
CA LYS A 82 1.42 42.18 -2.35
C LYS A 82 1.57 40.64 -2.19
N CYS A 83 2.60 40.06 -2.79
CA CYS A 83 2.87 38.59 -2.72
C CYS A 83 2.94 38.09 -1.28
N ALA A 84 3.51 38.87 -0.36
CA ALA A 84 3.56 38.53 1.08
C ALA A 84 2.20 38.24 1.71
N ARG A 85 1.11 38.78 1.14
CA ARG A 85 -0.28 38.59 1.62
C ARG A 85 -1.14 37.75 0.72
N CYS A 86 -0.56 37.21 -0.38
CA CYS A 86 -1.32 36.47 -1.39
C CYS A 86 -1.03 34.98 -1.28
N ASN A 87 -2.02 34.19 -0.90
CA ASN A 87 -1.92 32.73 -0.84
C ASN A 87 -1.83 32.05 -2.22
N LYS A 88 -2.32 32.72 -3.28
CA LYS A 88 -2.22 32.20 -4.66
C LYS A 88 -0.76 32.07 -5.11
N CYS A 89 0.14 32.93 -4.60
CA CYS A 89 1.56 32.85 -4.89
C CYS A 89 2.19 31.50 -4.49
N ASN A 90 1.64 30.82 -3.48
CA ASN A 90 2.13 29.50 -3.05
C ASN A 90 2.04 28.43 -4.17
N LYS A 91 1.15 28.64 -5.16
CA LYS A 91 0.96 27.71 -6.28
C LYS A 91 1.63 28.15 -7.58
N PHE A 92 1.76 29.44 -7.79
CA PHE A 92 2.16 30.00 -9.09
C PHE A 92 3.58 30.61 -9.10
N CYS A 93 4.21 30.79 -7.96
CA CYS A 93 5.55 31.37 -7.90
C CYS A 93 6.61 30.30 -8.16
N SER A 94 7.48 30.54 -9.15
CA SER A 94 8.62 29.66 -9.47
C SER A 94 9.64 29.58 -8.33
N ASP A 95 9.78 30.67 -7.58
CA ASP A 95 10.75 30.77 -6.48
C ASP A 95 10.11 30.47 -5.12
N PHE A 96 8.95 29.81 -5.14
CA PHE A 96 8.25 29.46 -3.92
C PHE A 96 9.05 28.43 -3.11
N GLU A 97 9.31 28.77 -1.86
CA GLU A 97 9.99 27.91 -0.91
C GLU A 97 9.15 27.83 0.37
N GLU A 98 8.60 26.64 0.62
CA GLU A 98 7.66 26.44 1.73
C GLU A 98 8.33 26.61 3.09
N GLU A 99 7.77 27.45 3.95
CA GLU A 99 8.20 27.59 5.32
C GLU A 99 7.69 26.42 6.17
N ILE A 100 8.60 25.58 6.64
CA ILE A 100 8.29 24.43 7.50
C ILE A 100 8.49 24.84 8.95
N CYS A 101 7.50 24.54 9.80
CA CYS A 101 7.60 24.78 11.23
C CYS A 101 8.82 24.06 11.82
N PRO A 102 9.74 24.78 12.53
CA PRO A 102 10.92 24.16 13.13
C PRO A 102 10.59 22.99 14.07
N ALA A 103 9.48 23.06 14.80
CA ALA A 103 9.04 21.97 15.68
C ALA A 103 8.76 20.64 14.97
N LEU A 104 8.52 20.66 13.65
CA LEU A 104 8.33 19.44 12.85
C LEU A 104 9.64 18.73 12.49
N LYS A 105 10.79 19.38 12.69
CA LYS A 105 12.11 18.76 12.48
C LYS A 105 12.53 17.87 13.64
N THR A 106 11.95 18.09 14.81
CA THR A 106 12.21 17.35 16.04
C THR A 106 10.98 16.49 16.42
N ALA A 107 11.18 15.52 17.29
CA ALA A 107 10.06 14.74 17.84
C ALA A 107 9.04 15.65 18.53
N PRO A 108 7.75 15.44 18.33
CA PRO A 108 7.08 14.27 17.74
C PRO A 108 6.82 14.33 16.22
N TYR A 109 7.38 15.27 15.46
CA TYR A 109 7.25 15.45 14.00
C TYR A 109 5.83 15.76 13.50
N VAL A 110 4.88 15.98 14.40
CA VAL A 110 3.47 16.25 14.14
C VAL A 110 2.93 17.35 15.04
N CYS A 111 1.81 17.93 14.64
CA CYS A 111 1.17 19.04 15.34
C CYS A 111 0.11 18.59 16.37
N ASN A 112 -0.02 17.28 16.64
CA ASN A 112 -0.99 16.77 17.61
C ASN A 112 -0.87 17.45 18.99
N PRO A 113 0.34 17.54 19.61
CA PRO A 113 0.51 18.19 20.91
C PRO A 113 0.64 19.73 20.86
N CYS A 114 0.69 20.32 19.65
CA CYS A 114 0.99 21.74 19.51
C CYS A 114 -0.12 22.63 20.11
N LYS A 115 0.22 23.46 21.10
CA LYS A 115 -0.72 24.40 21.74
C LYS A 115 -1.21 25.46 20.76
N ASN A 116 -0.35 25.89 19.82
CA ASN A 116 -0.64 26.96 18.86
C ASN A 116 -1.27 26.44 17.55
N LYS A 117 -1.78 25.20 17.53
CA LYS A 117 -2.31 24.60 16.31
C LYS A 117 -3.48 25.35 15.66
N SER A 118 -4.27 26.07 16.44
CA SER A 118 -5.41 26.88 15.94
C SER A 118 -4.95 28.16 15.25
N SER A 119 -3.98 28.86 15.79
CA SER A 119 -3.46 30.13 15.26
C SER A 119 -2.32 29.97 14.26
N CYS A 120 -1.72 28.81 14.16
CA CYS A 120 -0.60 28.53 13.27
C CYS A 120 -1.00 28.68 11.80
N ARG A 121 -0.22 29.45 11.03
CA ARG A 121 -0.44 29.73 9.60
C ARG A 121 0.31 28.78 8.67
N LEU A 122 1.24 28.00 9.20
CA LEU A 122 2.04 27.07 8.43
C LEU A 122 1.29 25.77 8.15
N VAL A 123 1.78 25.01 7.20
CA VAL A 123 1.29 23.65 6.92
C VAL A 123 1.44 22.78 8.16
N LYS A 124 0.41 22.05 8.48
CA LYS A 124 0.34 21.20 9.67
C LYS A 124 0.42 19.73 9.27
N PHE A 125 1.02 18.95 10.13
CA PHE A 125 1.05 17.50 9.99
C PHE A 125 0.41 16.88 11.22
N TYR A 126 -0.51 15.97 10.98
CA TYR A 126 -1.19 15.25 12.06
C TYR A 126 -1.01 13.76 11.89
N TYR A 127 -0.94 13.06 13.01
CA TYR A 127 -1.06 11.63 13.05
C TYR A 127 -2.50 11.26 13.47
N HIS A 128 -3.14 10.42 12.69
CA HIS A 128 -4.47 9.89 12.97
C HIS A 128 -4.48 8.38 12.80
N ALA A 129 -4.99 7.65 13.79
CA ALA A 129 -4.94 6.20 13.87
C ALA A 129 -5.69 5.51 12.71
N MET A 130 -6.93 5.93 12.44
CA MET A 130 -7.75 5.31 11.39
C MET A 130 -7.18 5.47 9.98
N PRO A 131 -6.79 6.68 9.53
CA PRO A 131 -6.15 6.85 8.23
C PRO A 131 -4.83 6.09 8.14
N SER A 132 -4.02 6.10 9.19
CA SER A 132 -2.74 5.38 9.26
C SER A 132 -2.95 3.87 9.11
N TYR A 133 -3.96 3.33 9.77
CA TYR A 133 -4.32 1.92 9.65
C TYR A 133 -4.85 1.56 8.26
N LYS A 134 -5.68 2.42 7.64
CA LYS A 134 -6.13 2.23 6.26
C LYS A 134 -4.96 2.23 5.27
N GLN A 135 -4.04 3.19 5.40
CA GLN A 135 -2.83 3.24 4.56
C GLN A 135 -1.98 1.96 4.74
N TYR A 136 -1.79 1.50 5.98
CA TYR A 136 -1.08 0.26 6.26
C TYR A 136 -1.76 -0.96 5.61
N LYS A 137 -3.09 -1.08 5.74
CA LYS A 137 -3.87 -2.17 5.11
C LYS A 137 -3.77 -2.12 3.59
N ASN A 138 -3.89 -0.94 3.00
CA ASN A 138 -3.76 -0.76 1.55
C ASN A 138 -2.36 -1.17 1.09
N LEU A 139 -1.31 -0.75 1.81
CA LEU A 139 0.06 -1.13 1.48
C LEU A 139 0.26 -2.65 1.54
N LEU A 140 -0.28 -3.33 2.55
CA LEU A 140 -0.23 -4.78 2.65
C LEU A 140 -1.00 -5.48 1.51
N SER A 141 -2.13 -4.91 1.11
CA SER A 141 -2.93 -5.43 0.00
C SER A 141 -2.19 -5.24 -1.33
N THR A 142 -1.75 -4.01 -1.62
CA THR A 142 -1.08 -3.68 -2.88
C THR A 142 0.27 -4.37 -3.04
N SER A 143 1.05 -4.49 -1.96
CA SER A 143 2.35 -5.19 -2.01
C SER A 143 2.24 -6.71 -2.24
N ARG A 144 1.03 -7.27 -2.10
CA ARG A 144 0.75 -8.69 -2.34
C ARG A 144 -0.06 -8.91 -3.62
N GLN A 145 -0.45 -7.84 -4.30
CA GLN A 145 -1.15 -7.90 -5.58
C GLN A 145 -0.14 -7.94 -6.72
N GLY A 146 -0.47 -8.73 -7.72
CA GLY A 146 0.36 -8.83 -8.91
C GLY A 146 1.47 -9.88 -8.82
N PRO A 147 2.20 -10.06 -9.91
CA PRO A 147 3.33 -10.96 -10.00
C PRO A 147 4.53 -10.40 -9.21
N ASN A 148 5.34 -11.28 -8.66
CA ASN A 148 6.59 -10.91 -7.99
C ASN A 148 7.72 -10.74 -9.02
N ILE A 149 7.52 -9.83 -9.97
CA ILE A 149 8.46 -9.52 -11.06
C ILE A 149 8.34 -8.02 -11.35
N SER A 150 9.44 -7.37 -11.75
CA SER A 150 9.38 -5.96 -12.17
C SER A 150 8.68 -5.82 -13.52
N ASP A 151 8.18 -4.62 -13.83
CA ASP A 151 7.52 -4.35 -15.12
C ASP A 151 8.50 -4.49 -16.31
N GLU A 152 9.78 -4.15 -16.09
CA GLU A 152 10.84 -4.31 -17.07
C GLU A 152 11.10 -5.80 -17.38
N ASP A 153 11.35 -6.59 -16.31
CA ASP A 153 11.57 -8.04 -16.46
C ASP A 153 10.35 -8.76 -17.04
N LEU A 154 9.13 -8.29 -16.72
CA LEU A 154 7.89 -8.84 -17.29
C LEU A 154 7.79 -8.57 -18.77
N THR A 155 8.20 -7.37 -19.21
CA THR A 155 8.23 -6.99 -20.62
C THR A 155 9.25 -7.82 -21.40
N ASP A 156 10.44 -8.01 -20.83
CA ASP A 156 11.49 -8.84 -21.44
C ASP A 156 11.04 -10.31 -21.52
N LEU A 157 10.41 -10.81 -20.48
CA LEU A 157 9.82 -12.16 -20.47
C LEU A 157 8.72 -12.32 -21.53
N ASP A 158 7.86 -11.31 -21.70
CA ASP A 158 6.80 -11.32 -22.70
C ASP A 158 7.37 -11.33 -24.13
N ASN A 159 8.36 -10.50 -24.39
CA ASN A 159 9.05 -10.43 -25.67
C ASN A 159 9.74 -11.75 -26.06
N LEU A 160 10.17 -12.51 -25.06
CA LEU A 160 10.84 -13.79 -25.25
C LEU A 160 9.83 -14.94 -25.44
N VAL A 161 8.80 -15.01 -24.61
CA VAL A 161 7.90 -16.16 -24.51
C VAL A 161 6.72 -16.07 -25.48
N SER A 162 6.14 -14.89 -25.64
CA SER A 162 4.90 -14.75 -26.40
C SER A 162 5.03 -15.04 -27.89
N PRO A 163 6.09 -14.63 -28.58
CA PRO A 163 6.29 -15.02 -29.99
C PRO A 163 6.43 -16.53 -30.14
N ALA A 164 7.26 -17.17 -29.32
CA ALA A 164 7.50 -18.61 -29.38
C ALA A 164 6.23 -19.44 -29.12
N LEU A 165 5.34 -18.99 -28.22
CA LEU A 165 4.04 -19.62 -28.01
C LEU A 165 3.10 -19.47 -29.20
N LYS A 166 3.07 -18.28 -29.83
CA LYS A 166 2.27 -18.03 -31.05
C LYS A 166 2.76 -18.86 -32.23
N ASP A 167 4.05 -19.16 -32.28
CA ASP A 167 4.67 -20.06 -33.30
C ASP A 167 4.39 -21.54 -32.97
N GLY A 168 3.60 -21.85 -31.92
CA GLY A 168 3.17 -23.20 -31.58
C GLY A 168 4.14 -23.98 -30.72
N GLN A 169 5.20 -23.36 -30.18
CA GLN A 169 6.10 -24.04 -29.25
C GLN A 169 5.39 -24.28 -27.89
N SER A 170 5.75 -25.37 -27.24
CA SER A 170 5.23 -25.64 -25.88
C SER A 170 5.97 -24.83 -24.81
N LEU A 171 5.26 -24.39 -23.77
CA LEU A 171 5.90 -23.70 -22.63
C LEU A 171 7.03 -24.49 -22.01
N THR A 172 6.95 -25.82 -22.03
CA THR A 172 8.02 -26.70 -21.53
C THR A 172 9.27 -26.58 -22.38
N HIS A 173 9.13 -26.58 -23.71
CA HIS A 173 10.24 -26.45 -24.64
C HIS A 173 10.90 -25.08 -24.50
N ILE A 174 10.10 -24.01 -24.46
CA ILE A 174 10.59 -22.63 -24.28
C ILE A 174 11.39 -22.51 -22.97
N PHE A 175 10.88 -23.09 -21.90
CA PHE A 175 11.56 -23.07 -20.60
C PHE A 175 12.88 -23.82 -20.60
N ASP A 176 12.96 -24.94 -21.32
CA ASP A 176 14.15 -25.78 -21.35
C ASP A 176 15.22 -25.25 -22.32
N THR A 177 14.84 -24.40 -23.30
CA THR A 177 15.73 -23.84 -24.31
C THR A 177 16.18 -22.42 -24.05
N GLN A 178 15.50 -21.69 -23.17
CA GLN A 178 15.76 -20.29 -22.89
C GLN A 178 15.94 -20.04 -21.39
N GLU A 179 16.81 -19.07 -21.05
CA GLU A 179 17.00 -18.64 -19.67
C GLU A 179 15.81 -17.81 -19.19
N ILE A 180 14.93 -18.44 -18.43
CA ILE A 180 13.72 -17.80 -17.88
C ILE A 180 13.93 -17.55 -16.39
N PRO A 181 13.75 -16.29 -15.91
CA PRO A 181 14.04 -15.91 -14.50
C PRO A 181 13.02 -16.40 -13.48
N CYS A 182 12.09 -17.26 -13.87
CA CYS A 182 11.04 -17.79 -12.99
C CYS A 182 10.88 -19.31 -13.14
N CYS A 183 10.22 -19.97 -12.20
CA CYS A 183 9.96 -21.41 -12.33
C CYS A 183 8.84 -21.69 -13.35
N LYS A 184 8.83 -22.89 -13.89
CA LYS A 184 7.86 -23.36 -14.90
C LYS A 184 6.40 -23.12 -14.49
N THR A 185 6.05 -23.39 -13.23
CA THR A 185 4.70 -23.17 -12.69
C THR A 185 4.31 -21.69 -12.71
N THR A 186 5.26 -20.80 -12.38
CA THR A 186 5.05 -19.35 -12.40
C THR A 186 4.78 -18.88 -13.84
N LEU A 187 5.54 -19.36 -14.81
CA LEU A 187 5.32 -19.04 -16.21
C LEU A 187 3.91 -19.44 -16.71
N TYR A 188 3.47 -20.64 -16.36
CA TYR A 188 2.09 -21.07 -16.63
C TYR A 188 1.03 -20.18 -15.97
N ASN A 189 1.31 -19.72 -14.74
CA ASN A 189 0.42 -18.79 -14.04
C ASN A 189 0.38 -17.42 -14.71
N TYR A 190 1.50 -16.90 -15.21
CA TYR A 190 1.54 -15.62 -15.91
C TYR A 190 0.71 -15.65 -17.20
N VAL A 191 0.84 -16.71 -18.02
CA VAL A 191 -0.03 -16.89 -19.20
C VAL A 191 -1.49 -17.05 -18.80
N SER A 192 -1.78 -17.81 -17.74
CA SER A 192 -3.16 -18.04 -17.26
C SER A 192 -3.83 -16.79 -16.71
N SER A 193 -3.05 -15.89 -16.12
CA SER A 193 -3.52 -14.61 -15.55
C SER A 193 -3.54 -13.47 -16.58
N ASN A 194 -3.25 -13.76 -17.85
CA ASN A 194 -3.18 -12.79 -18.94
C ASN A 194 -2.15 -11.66 -18.69
N LEU A 195 -1.06 -11.96 -18.01
CA LEU A 195 0.02 -11.00 -17.77
C LEU A 195 0.95 -10.86 -18.99
N LEU A 196 0.99 -11.88 -19.85
CA LEU A 196 1.74 -11.89 -21.10
C LEU A 196 0.79 -11.61 -22.28
N THR A 197 1.36 -11.20 -23.40
CA THR A 197 0.62 -10.99 -24.66
C THR A 197 0.07 -12.31 -25.23
N ALA A 198 0.79 -13.43 -25.03
CA ALA A 198 0.29 -14.75 -25.32
C ALA A 198 -0.78 -15.17 -24.31
N ARG A 199 -1.79 -15.87 -24.79
CA ARG A 199 -2.95 -16.30 -24.01
C ARG A 199 -3.05 -17.83 -23.92
N ASN A 200 -3.94 -18.29 -23.09
CA ASN A 200 -4.19 -19.73 -22.90
C ASN A 200 -4.55 -20.48 -24.21
N ILE A 201 -5.10 -19.77 -25.19
CA ILE A 201 -5.45 -20.34 -26.50
C ILE A 201 -4.21 -20.68 -27.33
N ASP A 202 -3.10 -19.95 -27.11
CA ASP A 202 -1.84 -20.17 -27.82
C ASP A 202 -1.07 -21.39 -27.28
N ILE A 203 -1.52 -21.95 -26.14
CA ILE A 203 -0.91 -23.16 -25.56
C ILE A 203 -1.49 -24.41 -26.23
N PRO A 204 -0.71 -25.20 -27.01
CA PRO A 204 -1.21 -26.26 -27.90
C PRO A 204 -2.05 -27.35 -27.24
N ARG A 205 -1.84 -27.61 -25.95
CA ARG A 205 -2.53 -28.70 -25.22
C ARG A 205 -3.60 -28.24 -24.24
N LYS A 206 -3.59 -26.97 -23.82
CA LYS A 206 -4.49 -26.47 -22.78
C LYS A 206 -5.95 -26.41 -23.25
N VAL A 207 -6.16 -26.08 -24.51
CA VAL A 207 -7.49 -25.98 -25.14
C VAL A 207 -8.14 -27.36 -25.31
N ARG A 208 -7.33 -28.43 -25.42
CA ARG A 208 -7.81 -29.81 -25.64
C ARG A 208 -8.12 -30.58 -24.36
N MET A 209 -7.68 -30.06 -23.20
CA MET A 209 -7.89 -30.74 -21.94
C MET A 209 -9.05 -30.10 -21.18
N SER A 210 -10.12 -30.85 -20.93
CA SER A 210 -11.11 -30.48 -19.92
C SER A 210 -10.44 -30.44 -18.55
N SER A 211 -10.81 -29.44 -17.72
CA SER A 211 -10.34 -29.41 -16.34
C SER A 211 -10.61 -30.72 -15.64
N ARG A 212 -9.60 -31.30 -14.98
CA ARG A 212 -9.81 -32.53 -14.17
C ARG A 212 -10.90 -32.22 -13.15
N LYS A 213 -11.97 -32.95 -13.21
CA LYS A 213 -12.98 -32.93 -12.14
C LYS A 213 -12.24 -33.24 -10.84
N SER A 214 -12.40 -32.38 -9.83
CA SER A 214 -11.87 -32.69 -8.50
C SER A 214 -12.31 -34.09 -8.11
N LYS A 215 -11.39 -34.89 -7.59
CA LYS A 215 -11.77 -36.20 -7.04
C LYS A 215 -12.90 -35.94 -6.06
N ARG A 216 -14.08 -36.51 -6.32
CA ARG A 216 -15.16 -36.48 -5.34
C ARG A 216 -14.55 -36.99 -4.04
N SER A 217 -14.60 -36.20 -3.00
CA SER A 217 -14.22 -36.64 -1.67
C SER A 217 -15.02 -37.93 -1.44
N THR A 218 -14.34 -39.04 -1.16
CA THR A 218 -14.99 -40.24 -0.72
C THR A 218 -15.97 -39.86 0.39
N PRO A 219 -17.24 -40.27 0.32
CA PRO A 219 -18.19 -39.93 1.37
C PRO A 219 -17.58 -40.37 2.70
N LYS A 220 -17.33 -39.42 3.59
CA LYS A 220 -16.74 -39.68 4.90
C LYS A 220 -17.68 -40.44 5.82
N ASP A 221 -18.91 -40.61 5.40
CA ASP A 221 -19.96 -41.14 6.26
C ASP A 221 -20.15 -42.61 6.02
N SER A 222 -19.43 -43.43 6.80
CA SER A 222 -19.67 -44.85 6.91
C SER A 222 -21.04 -45.17 7.55
N ALA A 223 -21.67 -44.19 8.20
CA ALA A 223 -22.98 -44.37 8.85
C ALA A 223 -24.08 -44.75 7.86
N ILE A 224 -24.05 -44.19 6.63
CA ILE A 224 -25.04 -44.53 5.57
C ILE A 224 -24.91 -45.99 5.09
N ARG A 225 -23.73 -46.59 5.27
CA ARG A 225 -23.46 -47.98 4.85
C ARG A 225 -23.59 -48.99 5.99
N LYS A 226 -23.81 -48.52 7.20
CA LYS A 226 -23.96 -49.37 8.39
C LYS A 226 -25.23 -50.21 8.24
N GLY A 227 -25.11 -51.53 8.32
CA GLY A 227 -26.22 -52.47 8.07
C GLY A 227 -26.59 -52.68 6.61
N ARG A 228 -25.77 -52.17 5.65
CA ARG A 228 -26.02 -52.29 4.20
C ARG A 228 -24.82 -52.85 3.43
N THR A 229 -23.92 -53.53 4.14
CA THR A 229 -22.80 -54.21 3.50
C THR A 229 -23.17 -55.60 3.08
N TYR A 230 -22.40 -56.20 2.17
CA TYR A 230 -22.62 -57.60 1.76
C TYR A 230 -22.53 -58.55 2.95
N LEU A 231 -21.67 -58.30 3.90
CA LEU A 231 -21.54 -59.06 5.14
C LEU A 231 -22.80 -58.95 6.03
N ASP A 232 -23.37 -57.76 6.14
CA ASP A 232 -24.63 -57.55 6.87
C ASP A 232 -25.78 -58.33 6.21
N PHE A 233 -25.80 -58.39 4.87
CA PHE A 233 -26.78 -59.17 4.12
C PHE A 233 -26.58 -60.67 4.33
N GLN A 234 -25.35 -61.16 4.32
CA GLN A 234 -25.07 -62.57 4.62
C GLN A 234 -25.50 -62.96 6.04
N ASN A 235 -25.26 -62.16 7.01
CA ASN A 235 -25.68 -62.35 8.41
C ASN A 235 -27.20 -62.29 8.58
N TYR A 236 -27.92 -61.64 7.68
CA TYR A 236 -29.40 -61.66 7.68
C TYR A 236 -29.98 -62.90 7.09
N LEU A 237 -29.25 -63.62 6.22
CA LEU A 237 -29.69 -64.85 5.57
C LEU A 237 -29.40 -66.13 6.40
N LEU A 238 -28.58 -66.02 7.45
CA LEU A 238 -28.30 -67.09 8.42
C LEU A 238 -29.25 -67.02 9.61
#